data_975d93767686522c3ba4eaa4612a555a
#
_entry.id   975d93767686522c3ba4eaa4612a555a
#
_cell.length_a   1.000
_cell.length_b   1.000
_cell.length_c   1.000
_cell.angle_alpha   90.00
_cell.angle_beta   90.00
_cell.angle_gamma   90.00
#
_symmetry.space_group_name_H-M   'P 1'
#
loop_
_entity.id
_entity.type
_entity.pdbx_description
1 polymer ?
#
loop_
_entity_poly.entity_id
_entity_poly.type
_entity_poly.pdbx_seq_one_letter_code
_entity_poly.pdbx_strand_id
1 'polypeptide(L)'
;MAVNRIRGAFQVPRKGEVFELRAGLVSQYAYERKEAIQRTIQSMTLGKDVSALFPDVLKNVATSDLDQKKLVYLYLMNYAKSHPDLCILAVNTFVQDSEDPNPLIRALAIRTMGCIRVDKMVDYMEDPLRKTLRDESPYVRKTAAICVAKLFDLNPGMCLENGFLESLQEMMGDPNPMVVANVVAALGEIQDSAPETLALQVTPGNLKKMLMALNECTEWGRITILDVLANYRTSDSKESEHICERVAPQFQHVNPSVVLAAVKVVFLHLPYLQGEMHQSYLKKMSPPLGMYMTSRACSSGTNPPSYPRFFSARSTVRGAS
;
A
#
# COMPACT_ATOMS: atom_id res chain seq x y z
N MET A 1 37.04 -8.06 8.14
CA MET A 1 37.22 -6.62 7.80
C MET A 1 35.98 -5.92 7.28
N ALA A 2 34.89 -6.60 6.94
CA ALA A 2 33.64 -5.98 6.44
C ALA A 2 32.72 -5.43 7.55
N VAL A 3 32.76 -6.00 8.76
CA VAL A 3 31.87 -5.60 9.87
C VAL A 3 32.21 -4.22 10.46
N ASN A 4 33.46 -3.76 10.32
CA ASN A 4 33.87 -2.44 10.82
C ASN A 4 33.48 -1.27 9.88
N ARG A 5 33.09 -1.54 8.62
CA ARG A 5 32.60 -0.49 7.71
C ARG A 5 31.16 -0.06 7.98
N ILE A 6 30.35 -0.92 8.59
CA ILE A 6 28.93 -0.61 8.88
C ILE A 6 28.79 0.21 10.17
N ARG A 7 29.73 0.10 11.12
CA ARG A 7 29.73 0.93 12.36
C ARG A 7 30.06 2.41 12.14
N GLY A 8 30.65 2.78 11.01
CA GLY A 8 30.92 4.18 10.66
C GLY A 8 29.73 4.96 10.08
N ALA A 9 28.61 4.31 9.76
CA ALA A 9 27.48 4.95 9.11
C ALA A 9 26.54 5.69 10.08
N PHE A 10 26.56 5.35 11.36
CA PHE A 10 25.79 6.09 12.39
C PHE A 10 26.68 7.16 13.01
N GLN A 11 26.90 8.25 12.27
CA GLN A 11 27.55 9.43 12.84
C GLN A 11 26.56 10.14 13.75
N VAL A 12 26.88 10.17 15.05
CA VAL A 12 26.19 11.05 15.99
C VAL A 12 26.37 12.48 15.50
N PRO A 13 25.31 13.28 15.34
CA PRO A 13 25.43 14.68 14.94
C PRO A 13 26.40 15.39 15.87
N ARG A 14 27.25 16.24 15.33
CA ARG A 14 28.14 17.09 16.17
C ARG A 14 27.23 17.97 17.07
N LYS A 15 27.63 18.17 18.33
CA LYS A 15 26.83 18.97 19.29
C LYS A 15 26.42 20.34 18.74
N GLY A 16 27.29 21.00 17.96
CA GLY A 16 26.99 22.25 17.28
C GLY A 16 25.90 22.14 16.21
N GLU A 17 25.90 21.07 15.40
CA GLU A 17 24.91 20.86 14.34
C GLU A 17 23.48 20.71 14.91
N VAL A 18 23.31 19.94 15.99
CA VAL A 18 22.01 19.80 16.68
C VAL A 18 21.55 21.13 17.27
N PHE A 19 22.45 21.92 17.81
CA PHE A 19 22.11 23.23 18.37
C PHE A 19 21.63 24.19 17.27
N GLU A 20 22.31 24.28 16.15
CA GLU A 20 21.92 25.10 15.00
C GLU A 20 20.55 24.68 14.45
N LEU A 21 20.32 23.35 14.25
CA LEU A 21 19.04 22.84 13.81
C LEU A 21 17.91 23.21 14.78
N ARG A 22 18.15 23.06 16.08
CA ARG A 22 17.19 23.43 17.11
C ARG A 22 16.83 24.92 17.05
N ALA A 23 17.83 25.81 16.95
CA ALA A 23 17.63 27.22 16.84
C ALA A 23 16.80 27.58 15.59
N GLY A 24 17.09 26.99 14.45
CA GLY A 24 16.31 27.17 13.22
C GLY A 24 14.87 26.67 13.31
N LEU A 25 14.62 25.51 13.96
CA LEU A 25 13.28 24.93 14.12
C LEU A 25 12.35 25.80 14.97
N VAL A 26 12.88 26.62 15.88
CA VAL A 26 12.11 27.53 16.76
C VAL A 26 12.20 28.98 16.33
N SER A 27 12.79 29.27 15.16
CA SER A 27 12.94 30.65 14.66
C SER A 27 11.58 31.34 14.45
N GLN A 28 11.55 32.64 14.59
CA GLN A 28 10.40 33.48 14.27
C GLN A 28 10.09 33.50 12.77
N TYR A 29 11.11 33.33 11.93
CA TYR A 29 11.02 33.39 10.48
C TYR A 29 10.60 32.03 9.86
N ALA A 30 9.52 32.05 9.10
CA ALA A 30 8.98 30.81 8.47
C ALA A 30 9.98 30.14 7.52
N TYR A 31 10.76 30.89 6.78
CA TYR A 31 11.76 30.37 5.85
C TYR A 31 12.90 29.64 6.59
N GLU A 32 13.34 30.16 7.75
CA GLU A 32 14.37 29.51 8.57
C GLU A 32 13.85 28.19 9.17
N ARG A 33 12.60 28.17 9.63
CA ARG A 33 11.98 26.93 10.11
C ARG A 33 11.90 25.89 9.00
N LYS A 34 11.49 26.29 7.78
CA LYS A 34 11.43 25.40 6.62
C LYS A 34 12.80 24.84 6.26
N GLU A 35 13.84 25.68 6.20
CA GLU A 35 15.21 25.25 5.95
C GLU A 35 15.73 24.30 7.04
N ALA A 36 15.49 24.61 8.31
CA ALA A 36 15.88 23.77 9.44
C ALA A 36 15.20 22.38 9.38
N ILE A 37 13.93 22.32 9.01
CA ILE A 37 13.21 21.05 8.81
C ILE A 37 13.84 20.26 7.65
N GLN A 38 14.12 20.90 6.52
CA GLN A 38 14.78 20.25 5.38
C GLN A 38 16.14 19.66 5.77
N ARG A 39 16.97 20.42 6.47
CA ARG A 39 18.27 19.96 6.97
C ARG A 39 18.14 18.84 8.00
N THR A 40 17.11 18.87 8.85
CA THR A 40 16.81 17.79 9.81
C THR A 40 16.46 16.50 9.08
N ILE A 41 15.58 16.56 8.06
CA ILE A 41 15.24 15.41 7.22
C ILE A 41 16.47 14.89 6.46
N GLN A 42 17.30 15.77 5.92
CA GLN A 42 18.57 15.40 5.27
C GLN A 42 19.50 14.63 6.23
N SER A 43 19.64 15.10 7.47
CA SER A 43 20.43 14.42 8.49
C SER A 43 19.85 13.03 8.82
N MET A 44 18.52 12.93 8.93
CA MET A 44 17.81 11.64 9.12
C MET A 44 18.06 10.68 7.96
N THR A 45 17.98 11.13 6.70
CA THR A 45 18.21 10.28 5.52
C THR A 45 19.65 9.82 5.39
N LEU A 46 20.61 10.57 5.95
CA LEU A 46 22.03 10.19 6.04
C LEU A 46 22.30 9.19 7.20
N GLY A 47 21.25 8.77 7.93
CA GLY A 47 21.37 7.84 9.05
C GLY A 47 21.87 8.48 10.35
N LYS A 48 21.89 9.81 10.47
CA LYS A 48 22.19 10.49 11.74
C LYS A 48 20.97 10.41 12.66
N ASP A 49 21.19 10.11 13.92
CA ASP A 49 20.11 10.18 14.92
C ASP A 49 19.80 11.62 15.28
N VAL A 50 18.61 12.07 14.89
CA VAL A 50 18.06 13.39 15.19
C VAL A 50 16.82 13.33 16.06
N SER A 51 16.58 12.19 16.74
CA SER A 51 15.43 11.97 17.63
C SER A 51 15.31 13.03 18.74
N ALA A 52 16.44 13.58 19.21
CA ALA A 52 16.48 14.64 20.20
C ALA A 52 15.82 15.97 19.75
N LEU A 53 15.55 16.14 18.46
CA LEU A 53 14.85 17.30 17.89
C LEU A 53 13.32 17.11 17.84
N PHE A 54 12.80 15.95 18.26
CA PHE A 54 11.38 15.62 18.17
C PHE A 54 10.46 16.71 18.75
N PRO A 55 10.68 17.26 19.96
CA PRO A 55 9.82 18.31 20.50
C PRO A 55 9.83 19.60 19.67
N ASP A 56 10.96 19.92 19.03
CA ASP A 56 11.12 21.16 18.27
C ASP A 56 10.53 21.02 16.86
N VAL A 57 10.63 19.82 16.25
CA VAL A 57 9.95 19.52 15.00
C VAL A 57 8.43 19.47 15.21
N LEU A 58 7.97 18.91 16.33
CA LEU A 58 6.55 18.83 16.68
C LEU A 58 5.88 20.20 16.74
N LYS A 59 6.57 21.27 17.21
CA LYS A 59 6.06 22.63 17.21
C LYS A 59 5.68 23.16 15.81
N ASN A 60 6.22 22.55 14.77
CA ASN A 60 5.96 22.92 13.38
C ASN A 60 4.83 22.10 12.72
N VAL A 61 4.14 21.23 13.45
CA VAL A 61 3.09 20.36 12.90
C VAL A 61 1.90 21.14 12.35
N ALA A 62 1.56 22.27 12.96
CA ALA A 62 0.43 23.14 12.60
C ALA A 62 0.73 24.10 11.43
N THR A 63 1.81 23.89 10.67
CA THR A 63 2.13 24.72 9.51
C THR A 63 1.07 24.62 8.41
N SER A 64 0.80 25.72 7.70
CA SER A 64 -0.06 25.75 6.51
C SER A 64 0.69 25.44 5.21
N ASP A 65 2.05 25.47 5.22
CA ASP A 65 2.86 25.09 4.06
C ASP A 65 2.84 23.58 3.88
N LEU A 66 2.24 23.12 2.78
CA LEU A 66 2.11 21.70 2.46
C LEU A 66 3.46 20.98 2.38
N ASP A 67 4.49 21.62 1.82
CA ASP A 67 5.80 20.97 1.67
C ASP A 67 6.50 20.82 3.02
N GLN A 68 6.40 21.84 3.85
CA GLN A 68 6.89 21.76 5.23
C GLN A 68 6.11 20.69 6.02
N LYS A 69 4.78 20.67 5.89
CA LYS A 69 3.92 19.68 6.55
C LYS A 69 4.29 18.25 6.18
N LYS A 70 4.55 17.96 4.89
CA LYS A 70 5.02 16.64 4.43
C LYS A 70 6.32 16.20 5.15
N LEU A 71 7.27 17.11 5.30
CA LEU A 71 8.55 16.83 5.94
C LEU A 71 8.39 16.60 7.46
N VAL A 72 7.58 17.42 8.12
CA VAL A 72 7.27 17.25 9.55
C VAL A 72 6.59 15.89 9.77
N TYR A 73 5.59 15.54 8.97
CA TYR A 73 4.88 14.27 9.07
C TYR A 73 5.78 13.06 8.80
N LEU A 74 6.67 13.16 7.81
CA LEU A 74 7.69 12.15 7.56
C LEU A 74 8.60 11.93 8.77
N TYR A 75 9.04 13.01 9.42
CA TYR A 75 9.84 12.94 10.63
C TYR A 75 9.07 12.25 11.76
N LEU A 76 7.83 12.66 12.01
CA LEU A 76 6.99 12.09 13.05
C LEU A 76 6.76 10.60 12.84
N MET A 77 6.46 10.15 11.60
CA MET A 77 6.32 8.71 11.29
C MET A 77 7.56 7.90 11.63
N ASN A 78 8.76 8.46 11.42
CA ASN A 78 10.01 7.75 11.69
C ASN A 78 10.32 7.64 13.19
N TYR A 79 10.03 8.68 13.97
CA TYR A 79 10.41 8.74 15.37
C TYR A 79 9.26 8.57 16.37
N ALA A 80 8.03 8.38 15.91
CA ALA A 80 6.86 8.22 16.79
C ALA A 80 7.02 7.10 17.83
N LYS A 81 7.59 5.96 17.41
CA LYS A 81 7.83 4.82 18.30
C LYS A 81 8.83 5.13 19.42
N SER A 82 9.78 6.02 19.19
CA SER A 82 10.77 6.43 20.19
C SER A 82 10.20 7.47 21.19
N HIS A 83 9.15 8.20 20.79
CA HIS A 83 8.53 9.28 21.56
C HIS A 83 6.99 9.20 21.54
N PRO A 84 6.37 8.08 21.96
CA PRO A 84 4.93 7.85 21.84
C PRO A 84 4.10 8.90 22.60
N ASP A 85 4.54 9.31 23.79
CA ASP A 85 3.82 10.28 24.61
C ASP A 85 3.83 11.69 23.99
N LEU A 86 4.90 12.08 23.31
CA LEU A 86 4.97 13.35 22.59
C LEU A 86 4.18 13.31 21.29
N CYS A 87 4.12 12.17 20.64
CA CYS A 87 3.39 12.00 19.37
C CYS A 87 1.88 12.27 19.55
N ILE A 88 1.31 11.97 20.72
CA ILE A 88 -0.09 12.26 21.05
C ILE A 88 -0.42 13.73 20.92
N LEU A 89 0.52 14.63 21.17
CA LEU A 89 0.31 16.07 21.03
C LEU A 89 0.03 16.51 19.58
N ALA A 90 0.41 15.68 18.59
CA ALA A 90 0.09 15.92 17.18
C ALA A 90 -1.31 15.48 16.77
N VAL A 91 -2.00 14.66 17.58
CA VAL A 91 -3.29 14.04 17.22
C VAL A 91 -4.33 15.09 16.84
N ASN A 92 -4.48 16.12 17.63
CA ASN A 92 -5.46 17.18 17.35
C ASN A 92 -5.20 17.84 15.98
N THR A 93 -3.93 18.04 15.61
CA THR A 93 -3.58 18.58 14.29
C THR A 93 -3.89 17.57 13.18
N PHE A 94 -3.62 16.29 13.38
CA PHE A 94 -3.97 15.26 12.40
C PHE A 94 -5.47 15.19 12.17
N VAL A 95 -6.27 15.25 13.23
CA VAL A 95 -7.74 15.24 13.13
C VAL A 95 -8.22 16.51 12.39
N GLN A 96 -7.71 17.69 12.71
CA GLN A 96 -8.03 18.92 11.98
C GLN A 96 -7.62 18.82 10.50
N ASP A 97 -6.43 18.33 10.21
CA ASP A 97 -5.93 18.19 8.85
C ASP A 97 -6.70 17.13 8.04
N SER A 98 -7.34 16.16 8.70
CA SER A 98 -8.23 15.20 8.03
C SER A 98 -9.52 15.84 7.51
N GLU A 99 -9.82 17.06 7.93
CA GLU A 99 -10.98 17.86 7.51
C GLU A 99 -10.57 19.13 6.72
N ASP A 100 -9.28 19.26 6.37
CA ASP A 100 -8.76 20.41 5.62
C ASP A 100 -9.45 20.55 4.25
N PRO A 101 -9.71 21.76 3.76
CA PRO A 101 -10.26 21.98 2.41
C PRO A 101 -9.42 21.34 1.29
N ASN A 102 -8.10 21.22 1.48
CA ASN A 102 -7.20 20.64 0.51
C ASN A 102 -7.14 19.10 0.64
N PRO A 103 -7.57 18.33 -0.39
CA PRO A 103 -7.57 16.87 -0.35
C PRO A 103 -6.17 16.26 -0.18
N LEU A 104 -5.10 16.99 -0.56
CA LEU A 104 -3.73 16.51 -0.36
C LEU A 104 -3.35 16.52 1.12
N ILE A 105 -3.85 17.49 1.89
CA ILE A 105 -3.63 17.56 3.33
C ILE A 105 -4.46 16.49 4.03
N ARG A 106 -5.75 16.33 3.67
CA ARG A 106 -6.60 15.25 4.22
C ARG A 106 -5.98 13.88 4.03
N ALA A 107 -5.53 13.58 2.80
CA ALA A 107 -4.88 12.30 2.51
C ALA A 107 -3.54 12.13 3.22
N LEU A 108 -2.77 13.20 3.40
CA LEU A 108 -1.51 13.17 4.12
C LEU A 108 -1.74 12.88 5.61
N ALA A 109 -2.75 13.50 6.22
CA ALA A 109 -3.11 13.30 7.62
C ALA A 109 -3.49 11.83 7.88
N ILE A 110 -4.46 11.30 7.11
CA ILE A 110 -4.93 9.92 7.31
C ILE A 110 -3.82 8.89 7.05
N ARG A 111 -2.97 9.11 6.04
CA ARG A 111 -1.81 8.27 5.77
C ARG A 111 -0.85 8.26 6.95
N THR A 112 -0.58 9.42 7.53
CA THR A 112 0.37 9.57 8.64
C THR A 112 -0.15 8.89 9.89
N MET A 113 -1.43 9.09 10.22
CA MET A 113 -2.08 8.41 11.34
C MET A 113 -1.99 6.89 11.21
N GLY A 114 -2.29 6.33 10.03
CA GLY A 114 -2.19 4.89 9.77
C GLY A 114 -0.76 4.33 9.73
N CYS A 115 0.27 5.17 9.58
CA CYS A 115 1.67 4.74 9.62
C CYS A 115 2.27 4.83 11.02
N ILE A 116 1.71 5.65 11.91
CA ILE A 116 2.15 5.79 13.29
C ILE A 116 1.58 4.62 14.10
N ARG A 117 2.46 3.65 14.40
CA ARG A 117 2.09 2.46 15.18
C ARG A 117 2.25 2.74 16.68
N VAL A 118 1.36 3.56 17.21
CA VAL A 118 1.25 3.89 18.64
C VAL A 118 -0.19 3.61 19.08
N ASP A 119 -0.38 2.70 20.02
CA ASP A 119 -1.71 2.21 20.46
C ASP A 119 -2.65 3.36 20.84
N LYS A 120 -2.14 4.35 21.57
CA LYS A 120 -2.91 5.54 21.96
C LYS A 120 -3.43 6.39 20.79
N MET A 121 -2.89 6.22 19.57
CA MET A 121 -3.36 6.91 18.36
C MET A 121 -4.59 6.23 17.75
N VAL A 122 -4.73 4.92 17.96
CA VAL A 122 -5.78 4.10 17.37
C VAL A 122 -7.17 4.64 17.73
N ASP A 123 -7.38 5.00 18.99
CA ASP A 123 -8.66 5.51 19.50
C ASP A 123 -9.14 6.79 18.81
N TYR A 124 -8.21 7.57 18.23
CA TYR A 124 -8.51 8.81 17.52
C TYR A 124 -8.69 8.65 16.01
N MET A 125 -8.55 7.43 15.49
CA MET A 125 -8.61 7.17 14.05
C MET A 125 -10.02 6.91 13.53
N GLU A 126 -10.96 6.53 14.38
CA GLU A 126 -12.30 6.11 14.00
C GLU A 126 -13.01 7.15 13.12
N ASP A 127 -13.26 8.33 13.66
CA ASP A 127 -14.00 9.39 12.96
C ASP A 127 -13.28 9.92 11.71
N PRO A 128 -11.97 10.23 11.74
CA PRO A 128 -11.21 10.62 10.56
C PRO A 128 -11.27 9.56 9.46
N LEU A 129 -11.16 8.29 9.81
CA LEU A 129 -11.15 7.20 8.84
C LEU A 129 -12.54 7.01 8.24
N ARG A 130 -13.61 7.03 9.04
CA ARG A 130 -15.01 6.96 8.59
C ARG A 130 -15.34 8.06 7.59
N LYS A 131 -14.90 9.29 7.85
CA LYS A 131 -15.11 10.45 6.96
C LYS A 131 -14.30 10.32 5.67
N THR A 132 -13.03 9.97 5.76
CA THR A 132 -12.13 9.91 4.60
C THR A 132 -12.41 8.73 3.67
N LEU A 133 -12.99 7.64 4.14
CA LEU A 133 -13.49 6.54 3.29
C LEU A 133 -14.63 6.99 2.37
N ARG A 134 -15.40 8.02 2.76
CA ARG A 134 -16.51 8.60 2.00
C ARG A 134 -16.20 9.97 1.40
N ASP A 135 -14.92 10.34 1.34
CA ASP A 135 -14.47 11.63 0.84
C ASP A 135 -14.85 11.86 -0.63
N GLU A 136 -15.10 13.09 -1.02
CA GLU A 136 -15.37 13.47 -2.41
C GLU A 136 -14.18 13.14 -3.33
N SER A 137 -12.95 13.33 -2.84
CA SER A 137 -11.72 13.09 -3.58
C SER A 137 -11.35 11.61 -3.61
N PRO A 138 -11.21 10.99 -4.79
CA PRO A 138 -10.75 9.61 -4.91
C PRO A 138 -9.31 9.42 -4.38
N TYR A 139 -8.52 10.50 -4.35
CA TYR A 139 -7.17 10.46 -3.78
C TYR A 139 -7.19 10.22 -2.26
N VAL A 140 -8.15 10.81 -1.56
CA VAL A 140 -8.36 10.60 -0.12
C VAL A 140 -8.93 9.21 0.12
N ARG A 141 -10.00 8.81 -0.60
CA ARG A 141 -10.63 7.48 -0.47
C ARG A 141 -9.63 6.33 -0.63
N LYS A 142 -8.78 6.36 -1.68
CA LYS A 142 -7.78 5.31 -1.88
C LYS A 142 -6.76 5.23 -0.75
N THR A 143 -6.41 6.38 -0.18
CA THR A 143 -5.45 6.44 0.93
C THR A 143 -6.07 5.93 2.22
N ALA A 144 -7.32 6.26 2.47
CA ALA A 144 -8.10 5.77 3.60
C ALA A 144 -8.29 4.24 3.54
N ALA A 145 -8.55 3.68 2.36
CA ALA A 145 -8.66 2.23 2.18
C ALA A 145 -7.40 1.48 2.64
N ILE A 146 -6.22 1.94 2.23
CA ILE A 146 -4.94 1.33 2.69
C ILE A 146 -4.72 1.57 4.19
N CYS A 147 -5.24 2.70 4.73
CA CYS A 147 -5.13 2.97 6.17
C CYS A 147 -5.95 1.97 6.99
N VAL A 148 -7.10 1.51 6.50
CA VAL A 148 -7.90 0.45 7.16
C VAL A 148 -7.10 -0.83 7.32
N ALA A 149 -6.40 -1.30 6.27
CA ALA A 149 -5.57 -2.50 6.37
C ALA A 149 -4.47 -2.37 7.44
N LYS A 150 -3.82 -1.20 7.49
CA LYS A 150 -2.81 -0.92 8.52
C LYS A 150 -3.39 -0.83 9.93
N LEU A 151 -4.60 -0.30 10.06
CA LEU A 151 -5.30 -0.25 11.33
C LEU A 151 -5.73 -1.65 11.77
N PHE A 152 -6.15 -2.49 10.83
CA PHE A 152 -6.51 -3.88 11.10
C PHE A 152 -5.33 -4.68 11.68
N ASP A 153 -4.10 -4.46 11.20
CA ASP A 153 -2.89 -5.06 11.78
C ASP A 153 -2.65 -4.67 13.25
N LEU A 154 -3.12 -3.48 13.66
CA LEU A 154 -2.92 -2.95 15.02
C LEU A 154 -4.07 -3.34 15.94
N ASN A 155 -5.29 -3.18 15.47
CA ASN A 155 -6.51 -3.43 16.24
C ASN A 155 -7.63 -3.97 15.33
N PRO A 156 -7.66 -5.30 15.09
CA PRO A 156 -8.71 -5.93 14.29
C PRO A 156 -10.11 -5.71 14.86
N GLY A 157 -10.25 -5.75 16.20
CA GLY A 157 -11.53 -5.57 16.89
C GLY A 157 -12.19 -4.23 16.53
N MET A 158 -11.45 -3.14 16.62
CA MET A 158 -11.94 -1.82 16.25
C MET A 158 -12.39 -1.75 14.80
N CYS A 159 -11.68 -2.38 13.88
CA CYS A 159 -12.05 -2.39 12.47
C CYS A 159 -13.36 -3.14 12.21
N LEU A 160 -13.59 -4.24 12.91
CA LEU A 160 -14.81 -5.04 12.81
C LEU A 160 -16.00 -4.33 13.46
N GLU A 161 -15.82 -3.81 14.67
CA GLU A 161 -16.89 -3.10 15.41
C GLU A 161 -17.37 -1.84 14.69
N ASN A 162 -16.49 -1.15 13.98
CA ASN A 162 -16.81 0.06 13.24
C ASN A 162 -17.30 -0.17 11.81
N GLY A 163 -17.40 -1.41 11.33
CA GLY A 163 -17.88 -1.74 10.01
C GLY A 163 -16.95 -1.26 8.88
N PHE A 164 -15.64 -1.19 9.12
CA PHE A 164 -14.69 -0.73 8.11
C PHE A 164 -14.47 -1.78 7.01
N LEU A 165 -14.59 -3.07 7.31
CA LEU A 165 -14.51 -4.13 6.31
C LEU A 165 -15.68 -4.04 5.33
N GLU A 166 -16.90 -3.87 5.82
CA GLU A 166 -18.11 -3.69 5.02
C GLU A 166 -18.00 -2.45 4.14
N SER A 167 -17.48 -1.35 4.69
CA SER A 167 -17.20 -0.12 3.92
C SER A 167 -16.20 -0.36 2.79
N LEU A 168 -15.14 -1.13 3.02
CA LEU A 168 -14.19 -1.51 1.97
C LEU A 168 -14.85 -2.41 0.90
N GLN A 169 -15.69 -3.36 1.30
CA GLN A 169 -16.40 -4.22 0.35
C GLN A 169 -17.34 -3.40 -0.54
N GLU A 170 -18.06 -2.41 -0.01
CA GLU A 170 -18.86 -1.47 -0.79
C GLU A 170 -17.99 -0.66 -1.77
N MET A 171 -16.82 -0.20 -1.31
CA MET A 171 -15.87 0.58 -2.12
C MET A 171 -15.20 -0.22 -3.25
N MET A 172 -15.30 -1.54 -3.30
CA MET A 172 -14.94 -2.32 -4.50
C MET A 172 -15.79 -1.91 -5.71
N GLY A 173 -16.91 -1.26 -5.47
CA GLY A 173 -17.80 -0.67 -6.45
C GLY A 173 -17.51 0.78 -6.82
N ASP A 174 -16.45 1.39 -6.33
CA ASP A 174 -16.13 2.81 -6.58
C ASP A 174 -16.01 3.13 -8.09
N PRO A 175 -16.49 4.30 -8.52
CA PRO A 175 -16.35 4.72 -9.93
C PRO A 175 -14.89 4.96 -10.36
N ASN A 176 -13.99 5.21 -9.40
CA ASN A 176 -12.59 5.47 -9.71
C ASN A 176 -11.74 4.17 -9.65
N PRO A 177 -11.09 3.77 -10.74
CA PRO A 177 -10.33 2.52 -10.83
C PRO A 177 -9.16 2.45 -9.83
N MET A 178 -8.56 3.61 -9.50
CA MET A 178 -7.47 3.65 -8.52
C MET A 178 -7.96 3.37 -7.09
N VAL A 179 -9.20 3.77 -6.77
CA VAL A 179 -9.82 3.44 -5.49
C VAL A 179 -10.08 1.94 -5.44
N VAL A 180 -10.72 1.37 -6.48
CA VAL A 180 -10.98 -0.07 -6.59
C VAL A 180 -9.69 -0.88 -6.37
N ALA A 181 -8.60 -0.54 -7.06
CA ALA A 181 -7.33 -1.26 -6.94
C ALA A 181 -6.75 -1.21 -5.52
N ASN A 182 -6.81 -0.05 -4.84
CA ASN A 182 -6.31 0.08 -3.47
C ASN A 182 -7.22 -0.61 -2.45
N VAL A 183 -8.52 -0.61 -2.67
CA VAL A 183 -9.48 -1.36 -1.84
C VAL A 183 -9.25 -2.86 -1.95
N VAL A 184 -9.09 -3.37 -3.18
CA VAL A 184 -8.75 -4.79 -3.42
C VAL A 184 -7.42 -5.17 -2.76
N ALA A 185 -6.42 -4.28 -2.82
CA ALA A 185 -5.15 -4.49 -2.12
C ALA A 185 -5.33 -4.55 -0.59
N ALA A 186 -6.11 -3.62 -0.02
CA ALA A 186 -6.37 -3.57 1.42
C ALA A 186 -7.13 -4.82 1.91
N LEU A 187 -8.17 -5.23 1.19
CA LEU A 187 -8.94 -6.43 1.52
C LEU A 187 -8.10 -7.70 1.36
N GLY A 188 -7.22 -7.75 0.36
CA GLY A 188 -6.28 -8.87 0.18
C GLY A 188 -5.30 -8.98 1.34
N GLU A 189 -4.71 -7.88 1.80
CA GLU A 189 -3.80 -7.85 2.95
C GLU A 189 -4.51 -8.28 4.25
N ILE A 190 -5.75 -7.82 4.46
CA ILE A 190 -6.57 -8.24 5.61
C ILE A 190 -6.89 -9.74 5.53
N GLN A 191 -7.27 -10.25 4.32
CA GLN A 191 -7.57 -11.67 4.10
C GLN A 191 -6.36 -12.57 4.35
N ASP A 192 -5.16 -12.12 3.98
CA ASP A 192 -3.92 -12.86 4.20
C ASP A 192 -3.53 -12.89 5.70
N SER A 193 -3.81 -11.79 6.41
CA SER A 193 -3.53 -11.67 7.85
C SER A 193 -4.55 -12.44 8.71
N ALA A 194 -5.82 -12.45 8.31
CA ALA A 194 -6.93 -13.06 9.03
C ALA A 194 -7.89 -13.79 8.08
N PRO A 195 -7.52 -15.01 7.61
CA PRO A 195 -8.30 -15.76 6.63
C PRO A 195 -9.74 -16.08 7.05
N GLU A 196 -10.00 -16.13 8.34
CA GLU A 196 -11.32 -16.39 8.95
C GLU A 196 -12.32 -15.26 8.73
N THR A 197 -11.85 -14.04 8.46
CA THR A 197 -12.75 -12.87 8.29
C THR A 197 -13.48 -12.87 6.96
N LEU A 198 -13.02 -13.67 5.98
CA LEU A 198 -13.53 -13.69 4.62
C LEU A 198 -13.65 -12.26 4.04
N ALA A 199 -12.66 -11.41 4.34
CA ALA A 199 -12.68 -9.99 4.01
C ALA A 199 -12.81 -9.73 2.51
N LEU A 200 -12.12 -10.52 1.69
CA LEU A 200 -12.12 -10.39 0.24
C LEU A 200 -13.15 -11.34 -0.41
N GLN A 201 -14.37 -10.87 -0.57
CA GLN A 201 -15.42 -11.62 -1.27
C GLN A 201 -15.66 -11.03 -2.66
N VAL A 202 -15.35 -11.81 -3.70
CA VAL A 202 -15.64 -11.41 -5.08
C VAL A 202 -17.04 -11.91 -5.46
N THR A 203 -17.95 -10.94 -5.68
CA THR A 203 -19.30 -11.20 -6.19
C THR A 203 -19.36 -10.88 -7.68
N PRO A 204 -20.33 -11.40 -8.45
CA PRO A 204 -20.47 -11.06 -9.88
C PRO A 204 -20.58 -9.54 -10.14
N GLY A 205 -21.13 -8.78 -9.20
CA GLY A 205 -21.22 -7.31 -9.29
C GLY A 205 -19.86 -6.62 -9.16
N ASN A 206 -19.06 -7.03 -8.18
CA ASN A 206 -17.69 -6.52 -7.98
C ASN A 206 -16.76 -6.95 -9.11
N LEU A 207 -16.88 -8.21 -9.57
CA LEU A 207 -16.06 -8.78 -10.64
C LEU A 207 -16.12 -7.91 -11.90
N LYS A 208 -17.33 -7.52 -12.32
CA LYS A 208 -17.50 -6.65 -13.48
C LYS A 208 -16.75 -5.33 -13.32
N LYS A 209 -16.81 -4.71 -12.15
CA LYS A 209 -16.11 -3.44 -11.87
C LYS A 209 -14.61 -3.61 -11.80
N MET A 210 -14.11 -4.69 -11.20
CA MET A 210 -12.69 -5.03 -11.20
C MET A 210 -12.13 -5.21 -12.62
N LEU A 211 -12.87 -5.93 -13.48
CA LEU A 211 -12.50 -6.12 -14.88
C LEU A 211 -12.52 -4.81 -15.70
N MET A 212 -13.42 -3.87 -15.37
CA MET A 212 -13.40 -2.54 -15.97
C MET A 212 -12.19 -1.73 -15.48
N ALA A 213 -11.93 -1.73 -14.18
CA ALA A 213 -10.81 -1.03 -13.58
C ALA A 213 -9.44 -1.53 -14.06
N LEU A 214 -9.32 -2.81 -14.40
CA LEU A 214 -8.07 -3.46 -14.82
C LEU A 214 -7.33 -2.69 -15.93
N ASN A 215 -8.04 -2.16 -16.91
CA ASN A 215 -7.42 -1.45 -18.04
C ASN A 215 -7.04 0.00 -17.72
N GLU A 216 -7.64 0.59 -16.71
CA GLU A 216 -7.46 2.00 -16.34
C GLU A 216 -6.51 2.18 -15.16
N CYS A 217 -6.19 1.08 -14.46
CA CYS A 217 -5.26 1.09 -13.33
C CYS A 217 -3.80 1.25 -13.75
N THR A 218 -2.98 1.69 -12.80
CA THR A 218 -1.52 1.57 -12.88
C THR A 218 -1.09 0.10 -12.89
N GLU A 219 0.16 -0.17 -13.28
CA GLU A 219 0.74 -1.52 -13.29
C GLU A 219 0.56 -2.26 -11.96
N TRP A 220 0.79 -1.57 -10.86
CA TRP A 220 0.59 -2.12 -9.50
C TRP A 220 -0.86 -2.53 -9.25
N GLY A 221 -1.81 -1.65 -9.59
CA GLY A 221 -3.24 -1.96 -9.46
C GLY A 221 -3.66 -3.14 -10.35
N ARG A 222 -3.10 -3.24 -11.56
CA ARG A 222 -3.34 -4.39 -12.46
C ARG A 222 -2.87 -5.69 -11.84
N ILE A 223 -1.65 -5.74 -11.29
CA ILE A 223 -1.11 -6.93 -10.63
C ILE A 223 -2.01 -7.35 -9.48
N THR A 224 -2.41 -6.41 -8.61
CA THR A 224 -3.28 -6.70 -7.47
C THR A 224 -4.62 -7.28 -7.90
N ILE A 225 -5.29 -6.66 -8.89
CA ILE A 225 -6.56 -7.16 -9.41
C ILE A 225 -6.39 -8.54 -10.05
N LEU A 226 -5.33 -8.75 -10.84
CA LEU A 226 -5.06 -10.03 -11.48
C LEU A 226 -4.77 -11.14 -10.45
N ASP A 227 -4.07 -10.85 -9.36
CA ASP A 227 -3.82 -11.85 -8.31
C ASP A 227 -5.12 -12.29 -7.62
N VAL A 228 -6.05 -11.36 -7.39
CA VAL A 228 -7.38 -11.70 -6.86
C VAL A 228 -8.18 -12.51 -7.86
N LEU A 229 -8.18 -12.14 -9.15
CA LEU A 229 -8.84 -12.89 -10.21
C LEU A 229 -8.26 -14.30 -10.38
N ALA A 230 -6.96 -14.50 -10.13
CA ALA A 230 -6.34 -15.81 -10.16
C ALA A 230 -6.83 -16.73 -9.03
N ASN A 231 -7.28 -16.16 -7.91
CA ASN A 231 -7.82 -16.93 -6.79
C ASN A 231 -9.35 -17.10 -6.87
N TYR A 232 -10.02 -16.32 -7.73
CA TYR A 232 -11.44 -16.42 -7.95
C TYR A 232 -11.80 -17.71 -8.70
N ARG A 233 -12.81 -18.42 -8.24
CA ARG A 233 -13.30 -19.67 -8.84
C ARG A 233 -14.76 -19.49 -9.24
N THR A 234 -15.06 -19.80 -10.47
CA THR A 234 -16.42 -19.86 -10.99
C THR A 234 -16.65 -21.18 -11.67
N SER A 235 -17.87 -21.68 -11.61
CA SER A 235 -18.33 -22.85 -12.38
C SER A 235 -18.99 -22.46 -13.71
N ASP A 236 -19.23 -21.16 -13.92
CA ASP A 236 -19.85 -20.66 -15.16
C ASP A 236 -18.79 -20.45 -16.25
N SER A 237 -18.94 -21.22 -17.34
CA SER A 237 -18.08 -21.11 -18.52
C SER A 237 -18.12 -19.71 -19.16
N LYS A 238 -19.29 -19.06 -19.19
CA LYS A 238 -19.44 -17.72 -19.79
C LYS A 238 -18.72 -16.67 -18.97
N GLU A 239 -18.76 -16.78 -17.64
CA GLU A 239 -18.03 -15.87 -16.76
C GLU A 239 -16.53 -16.06 -16.91
N SER A 240 -16.04 -17.31 -16.98
CA SER A 240 -14.63 -17.62 -17.24
C SER A 240 -14.16 -17.08 -18.60
N GLU A 241 -14.99 -17.23 -19.63
CA GLU A 241 -14.73 -16.66 -20.96
C GLU A 241 -14.59 -15.14 -20.90
N HIS A 242 -15.53 -14.46 -20.25
CA HIS A 242 -15.48 -13.00 -20.08
C HIS A 242 -14.24 -12.53 -19.30
N ILE A 243 -13.84 -13.24 -18.24
CA ILE A 243 -12.60 -12.97 -17.50
C ILE A 243 -11.39 -13.10 -18.42
N CYS A 244 -11.27 -14.22 -19.15
CA CYS A 244 -10.15 -14.45 -20.06
C CYS A 244 -10.08 -13.42 -21.18
N GLU A 245 -11.21 -13.02 -21.74
CA GLU A 245 -11.31 -12.01 -22.79
C GLU A 245 -10.79 -10.64 -22.32
N ARG A 246 -11.15 -10.23 -21.09
CA ARG A 246 -10.70 -8.96 -20.49
C ARG A 246 -9.26 -8.97 -20.05
N VAL A 247 -8.72 -10.13 -19.67
CA VAL A 247 -7.34 -10.29 -19.17
C VAL A 247 -6.34 -10.49 -20.32
N ALA A 248 -6.72 -11.14 -21.42
CA ALA A 248 -5.82 -11.47 -22.53
C ALA A 248 -5.04 -10.26 -23.12
N PRO A 249 -5.59 -9.05 -23.22
CA PRO A 249 -4.82 -7.88 -23.69
C PRO A 249 -3.58 -7.58 -22.84
N GLN A 250 -3.56 -7.99 -21.56
CA GLN A 250 -2.43 -7.78 -20.66
C GLN A 250 -1.20 -8.66 -21.02
N PHE A 251 -1.34 -9.65 -21.88
CA PHE A 251 -0.21 -10.46 -22.39
C PHE A 251 0.81 -9.63 -23.19
N GLN A 252 0.39 -8.48 -23.71
CA GLN A 252 1.24 -7.57 -24.47
C GLN A 252 1.75 -6.39 -23.65
N HIS A 253 1.57 -6.44 -22.31
CA HIS A 253 2.00 -5.37 -21.44
C HIS A 253 3.54 -5.32 -21.34
N VAL A 254 4.11 -4.11 -21.22
CA VAL A 254 5.57 -3.90 -21.13
C VAL A 254 6.13 -4.50 -19.84
N ASN A 255 5.38 -4.40 -18.73
CA ASN A 255 5.82 -4.93 -17.44
C ASN A 255 5.60 -6.46 -17.37
N PRO A 256 6.68 -7.25 -17.22
CA PRO A 256 6.60 -8.72 -17.16
C PRO A 256 5.75 -9.24 -15.99
N SER A 257 5.69 -8.53 -14.88
CA SER A 257 4.89 -8.95 -13.73
C SER A 257 3.39 -8.92 -14.04
N VAL A 258 2.93 -7.93 -14.82
CA VAL A 258 1.54 -7.87 -15.31
C VAL A 258 1.25 -9.03 -16.24
N VAL A 259 2.18 -9.32 -17.18
CA VAL A 259 2.03 -10.44 -18.13
C VAL A 259 1.96 -11.78 -17.40
N LEU A 260 2.85 -12.02 -16.43
CA LEU A 260 2.83 -13.27 -15.65
C LEU A 260 1.55 -13.43 -14.83
N ALA A 261 1.09 -12.35 -14.19
CA ALA A 261 -0.17 -12.37 -13.44
C ALA A 261 -1.37 -12.67 -14.38
N ALA A 262 -1.40 -12.04 -15.55
CA ALA A 262 -2.44 -12.27 -16.55
C ALA A 262 -2.43 -13.72 -17.08
N VAL A 263 -1.25 -14.27 -17.37
CA VAL A 263 -1.09 -15.69 -17.78
C VAL A 263 -1.59 -16.61 -16.67
N LYS A 264 -1.27 -16.34 -15.41
CA LYS A 264 -1.74 -17.12 -14.26
C LYS A 264 -3.28 -17.16 -14.20
N VAL A 265 -3.95 -16.01 -14.36
CA VAL A 265 -5.41 -15.93 -14.37
C VAL A 265 -5.98 -16.81 -15.49
N VAL A 266 -5.55 -16.58 -16.73
CA VAL A 266 -6.10 -17.32 -17.88
C VAL A 266 -5.82 -18.82 -17.75
N PHE A 267 -4.62 -19.22 -17.30
CA PHE A 267 -4.27 -20.62 -17.08
C PHE A 267 -5.22 -21.31 -16.08
N LEU A 268 -5.58 -20.64 -15.00
CA LEU A 268 -6.46 -21.17 -13.96
C LEU A 268 -7.94 -21.24 -14.40
N HIS A 269 -8.32 -20.43 -15.39
CA HIS A 269 -9.66 -20.45 -15.99
C HIS A 269 -9.78 -21.39 -17.21
N LEU A 270 -8.65 -21.87 -17.79
CA LEU A 270 -8.65 -22.78 -18.94
C LEU A 270 -9.55 -24.01 -18.79
N PRO A 271 -9.61 -24.72 -17.63
CA PRO A 271 -10.45 -25.90 -17.47
C PRO A 271 -11.94 -25.64 -17.65
N TYR A 272 -12.38 -24.40 -17.50
CA TYR A 272 -13.79 -23.99 -17.65
C TYR A 272 -14.12 -23.53 -19.06
N LEU A 273 -13.12 -23.36 -19.93
CA LEU A 273 -13.29 -23.00 -21.34
C LEU A 273 -13.46 -24.24 -22.22
N GLN A 274 -14.32 -24.14 -23.22
CA GLN A 274 -14.63 -25.28 -24.12
C GLN A 274 -14.06 -25.09 -25.53
N GLY A 275 -13.72 -26.21 -26.15
CA GLY A 275 -13.44 -26.30 -27.57
C GLY A 275 -12.33 -25.41 -28.10
N GLU A 276 -12.65 -24.63 -29.14
CA GLU A 276 -11.69 -23.74 -29.83
C GLU A 276 -11.14 -22.63 -28.95
N MET A 277 -11.91 -22.16 -28.00
CA MET A 277 -11.50 -21.09 -27.07
C MET A 277 -10.32 -21.51 -26.20
N HIS A 278 -10.36 -22.71 -25.63
CA HIS A 278 -9.28 -23.31 -24.86
C HIS A 278 -7.96 -23.33 -25.65
N GLN A 279 -8.00 -23.84 -26.92
CA GLN A 279 -6.82 -23.88 -27.78
C GLN A 279 -6.33 -22.51 -28.20
N SER A 280 -7.25 -21.54 -28.42
CA SER A 280 -6.92 -20.18 -28.78
C SER A 280 -6.12 -19.49 -27.66
N TYR A 281 -6.57 -19.61 -26.39
CA TYR A 281 -5.86 -19.01 -25.27
C TYR A 281 -4.52 -19.71 -24.98
N LEU A 282 -4.39 -21.01 -25.12
CA LEU A 282 -3.10 -21.71 -25.05
C LEU A 282 -2.10 -21.16 -26.07
N LYS A 283 -2.53 -20.95 -27.32
CA LYS A 283 -1.68 -20.34 -28.35
C LYS A 283 -1.29 -18.89 -28.01
N LYS A 284 -2.19 -18.09 -27.43
CA LYS A 284 -1.92 -16.71 -27.05
C LYS A 284 -0.96 -16.59 -25.85
N MET A 285 -0.96 -17.56 -24.91
CA MET A 285 -0.07 -17.59 -23.75
C MET A 285 1.34 -18.07 -24.07
N SER A 286 1.51 -18.88 -25.12
CA SER A 286 2.80 -19.50 -25.47
C SER A 286 3.92 -18.49 -25.75
N PRO A 287 3.74 -17.42 -26.57
CA PRO A 287 4.80 -16.46 -26.85
C PRO A 287 5.32 -15.71 -25.61
N PRO A 288 4.46 -15.12 -24.73
CA PRO A 288 4.95 -14.46 -23.53
C PRO A 288 5.69 -15.40 -22.59
N LEU A 289 5.23 -16.65 -22.41
CA LEU A 289 5.92 -17.65 -21.59
C LEU A 289 7.29 -18.01 -22.16
N GLY A 290 7.39 -18.25 -23.47
CA GLY A 290 8.64 -18.56 -24.16
C GLY A 290 9.67 -17.42 -24.00
N MET A 291 9.26 -16.17 -24.13
CA MET A 291 10.12 -15.00 -23.97
C MET A 291 10.72 -14.90 -22.55
N TYR A 292 9.95 -15.23 -21.50
CA TYR A 292 10.45 -15.21 -20.13
C TYR A 292 11.35 -16.40 -19.79
N MET A 293 11.10 -17.56 -20.36
CA MET A 293 11.97 -18.74 -20.16
C MET A 293 13.32 -18.53 -20.82
N THR A 294 13.38 -17.92 -22.00
CA THR A 294 14.65 -17.65 -22.72
C THR A 294 15.46 -16.53 -22.08
N SER A 295 14.82 -15.47 -21.55
CA SER A 295 15.52 -14.40 -20.84
C SER A 295 16.19 -14.87 -19.54
N ARG A 296 15.61 -15.86 -18.85
CA ARG A 296 16.23 -16.50 -17.68
C ARG A 296 17.45 -17.36 -18.05
N ALA A 297 17.44 -18.00 -19.20
CA ALA A 297 18.57 -18.81 -19.66
C ALA A 297 19.83 -17.97 -20.02
N CYS A 298 19.64 -16.71 -20.45
CA CYS A 298 20.75 -15.79 -20.74
C CYS A 298 21.35 -15.11 -19.50
N SER A 299 20.67 -15.13 -18.36
CA SER A 299 21.13 -14.48 -17.11
C SER A 299 21.77 -15.44 -16.10
N SER A 300 22.02 -16.71 -16.47
CA SER A 300 22.57 -17.73 -15.57
C SER A 300 24.08 -17.63 -15.31
N GLY A 301 24.65 -16.43 -15.30
CA GLY A 301 26.03 -16.15 -14.91
C GLY A 301 26.23 -15.52 -13.53
N THR A 302 25.18 -15.11 -12.83
CA THR A 302 25.29 -14.52 -11.48
C THR A 302 24.08 -14.90 -10.62
N ASN A 303 24.33 -15.22 -9.34
CA ASN A 303 23.32 -15.62 -8.36
C ASN A 303 22.04 -14.75 -8.43
N PRO A 304 20.84 -15.36 -8.51
CA PRO A 304 19.59 -14.61 -8.54
C PRO A 304 19.38 -13.89 -7.21
N PRO A 305 18.89 -12.64 -7.22
CA PRO A 305 18.42 -12.00 -6.01
C PRO A 305 17.24 -12.81 -5.43
N SER A 306 17.23 -12.96 -4.11
CA SER A 306 16.16 -13.64 -3.36
C SER A 306 14.84 -12.92 -3.57
N TYR A 307 14.02 -13.40 -4.48
CA TYR A 307 12.63 -12.98 -4.61
C TYR A 307 11.77 -13.60 -3.50
N PRO A 308 10.79 -12.87 -2.95
CA PRO A 308 9.84 -13.45 -2.01
C PRO A 308 9.12 -14.62 -2.66
N ARG A 309 8.95 -15.69 -1.89
CA ARG A 309 8.33 -16.95 -2.33
C ARG A 309 6.84 -16.75 -2.63
N PHE A 310 6.49 -16.47 -3.87
CA PHE A 310 5.11 -16.43 -4.35
C PHE A 310 4.56 -17.79 -4.83
N PHE A 311 5.27 -18.88 -4.56
CA PHE A 311 4.81 -20.24 -4.89
C PHE A 311 4.98 -21.16 -3.69
N SER A 312 4.08 -21.08 -2.71
CA SER A 312 3.80 -22.22 -1.83
C SER A 312 2.42 -22.77 -2.17
N ALA A 313 2.38 -23.66 -3.15
CA ALA A 313 1.25 -24.57 -3.30
C ALA A 313 1.26 -25.50 -2.07
N ARG A 314 0.40 -25.25 -1.09
CA ARG A 314 0.07 -26.27 -0.09
C ARG A 314 -0.79 -27.33 -0.76
N SER A 315 -0.14 -28.40 -1.20
CA SER A 315 -0.80 -29.66 -1.47
C SER A 315 -1.21 -30.28 -0.12
N THR A 316 -2.44 -30.06 0.29
CA THR A 316 -3.09 -30.88 1.32
C THR A 316 -3.68 -32.11 0.64
N VAL A 317 -2.85 -33.13 0.46
CA VAL A 317 -3.36 -34.50 0.30
C VAL A 317 -3.85 -34.92 1.68
N ARG A 318 -5.16 -34.92 1.92
CA ARG A 318 -5.77 -35.70 3.00
C ARG A 318 -5.86 -37.13 2.52
N GLY A 319 -5.00 -38.00 3.07
CA GLY A 319 -5.17 -39.43 3.01
C GLY A 319 -6.42 -39.86 3.78
N ALA A 320 -7.27 -40.60 3.13
CA ALA A 320 -8.33 -41.37 3.75
C ALA A 320 -7.72 -42.58 4.46
N SER A 321 -8.07 -42.83 5.66
CA SER A 321 -8.23 -44.12 6.33
C SER A 321 -9.17 -43.95 7.51
#